data_a2264208b081b85c0eb1ccad3305b2dd
#
_entry.id   a2264208b081b85c0eb1ccad3305b2dd
#
_cell.length_a   1.000
_cell.length_b   1.000
_cell.length_c   1.000
_cell.angle_alpha   90.00
_cell.angle_beta   90.00
_cell.angle_gamma   90.00
#
_symmetry.space_group_name_H-M   'P 1'
#
loop_
_entity.id
_entity.type
_entity.pdbx_description
1 polymer ?
#
loop_
_entity_poly.entity_id
_entity_poly.type
_entity_poly.pdbx_seq_one_letter_code
_entity_poly.pdbx_strand_id
1 'polypeptide(L)'
;MSEYRISNADTAFREDVTGEELIDVIEGNRIYIPCIYVLNKIDSISIEELDLLYKIPKSVPISSRMWLNVDELVDKMWDELDLVRVYTKPRKCPPDYTSPVVLRRGKCTVEDFCNAIHREIFKQFKCAVVWGTSATHPRGDRDGGEEVLEDEECGR
;
A
#
# COMPACT_ATOMS: atom_id res chain seq x y z
N MET A 1 -19.36 6.31 28.71
CA MET A 1 -18.31 5.69 29.53
C MET A 1 -18.89 4.77 30.62
N SER A 2 -19.88 5.20 31.41
CA SER A 2 -20.50 4.33 32.45
C SER A 2 -21.20 3.07 31.86
N GLU A 3 -21.80 3.15 30.68
CA GLU A 3 -22.40 2.02 29.97
C GLU A 3 -21.39 0.92 29.60
N TYR A 4 -20.16 1.32 29.31
CA TYR A 4 -19.06 0.40 28.97
C TYR A 4 -18.24 -0.03 30.17
N ARG A 5 -18.71 0.26 31.41
CA ARG A 5 -18.06 -0.09 32.69
C ARG A 5 -16.60 0.43 32.81
N ILE A 6 -16.32 1.56 32.15
CA ILE A 6 -15.02 2.22 32.23
C ILE A 6 -15.12 3.28 33.33
N SER A 7 -14.42 3.07 34.42
CA SER A 7 -14.38 3.99 35.59
C SER A 7 -13.29 5.06 35.48
N ASN A 8 -12.18 4.77 34.83
CA ASN A 8 -11.09 5.73 34.58
C ASN A 8 -10.50 5.47 33.20
N ALA A 9 -10.27 6.53 32.41
CA ALA A 9 -9.61 6.47 31.12
C ALA A 9 -8.93 7.80 30.82
N ASP A 10 -7.69 7.73 30.34
CA ASP A 10 -7.00 8.85 29.72
C ASP A 10 -7.22 8.77 28.20
N THR A 11 -7.82 9.82 27.62
CA THR A 11 -8.11 9.89 26.19
C THR A 11 -7.32 11.03 25.57
N ALA A 12 -6.55 10.70 24.54
CA ALA A 12 -5.85 11.65 23.69
C ALA A 12 -6.42 11.61 22.29
N PHE A 13 -7.05 12.70 21.86
CA PHE A 13 -7.54 12.86 20.49
C PHE A 13 -6.45 13.52 19.65
N ARG A 14 -6.10 12.92 18.51
CA ARG A 14 -5.13 13.47 17.54
C ARG A 14 -5.82 14.22 16.40
N GLU A 15 -7.10 13.91 16.18
CA GLU A 15 -7.96 14.46 15.14
C GLU A 15 -9.37 14.69 15.71
N ASP A 16 -10.23 15.36 14.95
CA ASP A 16 -11.61 15.58 15.32
C ASP A 16 -12.41 14.29 15.10
N VAL A 17 -12.76 13.61 16.17
CA VAL A 17 -13.35 12.26 16.17
C VAL A 17 -14.84 12.33 16.46
N THR A 18 -15.64 11.59 15.69
CA THR A 18 -17.08 11.43 15.94
C THR A 18 -17.36 10.54 17.16
N GLY A 19 -18.55 10.67 17.74
CA GLY A 19 -18.96 9.83 18.87
C GLY A 19 -18.98 8.33 18.54
N GLU A 20 -19.29 7.97 17.30
CA GLU A 20 -19.32 6.59 16.82
C GLU A 20 -17.91 5.98 16.74
N GLU A 21 -16.94 6.74 16.25
CA GLU A 21 -15.53 6.31 16.19
C GLU A 21 -14.95 6.10 17.59
N LEU A 22 -15.34 6.96 18.57
CA LEU A 22 -14.95 6.77 19.95
C LEU A 22 -15.52 5.47 20.54
N ILE A 23 -16.78 5.17 20.24
CA ILE A 23 -17.43 3.91 20.68
C ILE A 23 -16.70 2.71 20.07
N ASP A 24 -16.32 2.78 18.80
CA ASP A 24 -15.59 1.72 18.12
C ASP A 24 -14.23 1.42 18.76
N VAL A 25 -13.52 2.47 19.19
CA VAL A 25 -12.24 2.32 19.93
C VAL A 25 -12.47 1.68 21.30
N ILE A 26 -13.56 2.04 22.00
CA ILE A 26 -13.91 1.48 23.32
C ILE A 26 -14.27 0.01 23.22
N GLU A 27 -15.07 -0.37 22.23
CA GLU A 27 -15.49 -1.75 22.01
C GLU A 27 -14.34 -2.64 21.50
N GLY A 28 -13.42 -2.09 20.69
CA GLY A 28 -12.19 -2.75 20.23
C GLY A 28 -12.41 -4.00 19.36
N ASN A 29 -13.66 -4.24 18.91
CA ASN A 29 -14.06 -5.41 18.15
C ASN A 29 -14.25 -5.15 16.65
N ARG A 30 -14.01 -3.92 16.19
CA ARG A 30 -14.08 -3.51 14.78
C ARG A 30 -12.69 -3.34 14.18
N ILE A 31 -12.53 -3.80 12.97
CA ILE A 31 -11.32 -3.65 12.16
C ILE A 31 -11.70 -2.89 10.90
N TYR A 32 -11.06 -1.74 10.66
CA TYR A 32 -11.24 -0.96 9.45
C TYR A 32 -10.31 -1.50 8.36
N ILE A 33 -10.90 -1.98 7.28
CA ILE A 33 -10.18 -2.51 6.11
C ILE A 33 -10.39 -1.53 4.96
N PRO A 34 -9.32 -1.08 4.27
CA PRO A 34 -9.44 -0.30 3.05
C PRO A 34 -10.32 -1.02 2.03
N CYS A 35 -11.23 -0.30 1.39
CA CYS A 35 -12.12 -0.88 0.40
C CYS A 35 -12.31 0.04 -0.81
N ILE A 36 -12.54 -0.56 -1.98
CA ILE A 36 -12.93 0.10 -3.22
C ILE A 36 -14.28 -0.42 -3.65
N TYR A 37 -15.18 0.47 -4.04
CA TYR A 37 -16.50 0.10 -4.57
C TYR A 37 -16.42 -0.05 -6.08
N VAL A 38 -16.52 -1.28 -6.58
CA VAL A 38 -16.49 -1.57 -7.99
C VAL A 38 -17.92 -1.60 -8.54
N LEU A 39 -18.28 -0.61 -9.36
CA LEU A 39 -19.58 -0.47 -9.96
C LEU A 39 -19.55 -1.08 -11.38
N ASN A 40 -20.00 -2.33 -11.50
CA ASN A 40 -19.95 -3.06 -12.76
C ASN A 40 -21.15 -2.77 -13.66
N LYS A 41 -21.01 -3.08 -14.95
CA LYS A 41 -22.03 -2.97 -16.02
C LYS A 41 -22.30 -1.53 -16.49
N ILE A 42 -21.28 -0.70 -16.59
CA ILE A 42 -21.43 0.65 -17.15
C ILE A 42 -21.82 0.67 -18.63
N ASP A 43 -21.74 -0.46 -19.29
CA ASP A 43 -22.20 -0.65 -20.68
C ASP A 43 -23.74 -0.55 -20.85
N SER A 44 -24.49 -0.58 -19.74
CA SER A 44 -25.95 -0.53 -19.74
C SER A 44 -26.56 0.78 -19.20
N ILE A 45 -25.73 1.75 -18.86
CA ILE A 45 -26.15 3.05 -18.30
C ILE A 45 -25.86 4.19 -19.27
N SER A 46 -26.51 5.36 -19.05
CA SER A 46 -26.24 6.57 -19.80
C SER A 46 -24.97 7.28 -19.33
N ILE A 47 -24.49 8.24 -20.13
CA ILE A 47 -23.30 9.05 -19.79
C ILE A 47 -23.59 9.93 -18.58
N GLU A 48 -24.81 10.46 -18.45
CA GLU A 48 -25.24 11.29 -17.34
C GLU A 48 -25.26 10.50 -16.00
N GLU A 49 -25.69 9.24 -16.06
CA GLU A 49 -25.65 8.35 -14.91
C GLU A 49 -24.19 7.99 -14.52
N LEU A 50 -23.33 7.79 -15.51
CA LEU A 50 -21.90 7.53 -15.29
C LEU A 50 -21.24 8.70 -14.56
N ASP A 51 -21.52 9.94 -14.94
CA ASP A 51 -21.01 11.13 -14.27
C ASP A 51 -21.43 11.21 -12.78
N LEU A 52 -22.59 10.68 -12.44
CA LEU A 52 -23.03 10.59 -11.04
C LEU A 52 -22.25 9.51 -10.27
N LEU A 53 -21.96 8.39 -10.91
CA LEU A 53 -21.22 7.30 -10.29
C LEU A 53 -19.76 7.70 -9.99
N TYR A 54 -19.13 8.50 -10.86
CA TYR A 54 -17.77 9.03 -10.63
C TYR A 54 -17.67 9.96 -9.42
N LYS A 55 -18.78 10.55 -8.96
CA LYS A 55 -18.81 11.40 -7.76
C LYS A 55 -18.81 10.62 -6.46
N ILE A 56 -19.05 9.32 -6.49
CA ILE A 56 -19.05 8.48 -5.29
C ILE A 56 -17.60 8.25 -4.87
N PRO A 57 -17.23 8.61 -3.63
CA PRO A 57 -15.86 8.44 -3.16
C PRO A 57 -15.46 6.96 -3.16
N LYS A 58 -14.20 6.70 -3.50
CA LYS A 58 -13.62 5.34 -3.58
C LYS A 58 -14.37 4.39 -4.53
N SER A 59 -15.11 4.90 -5.50
CA SER A 59 -15.78 4.08 -6.50
C SER A 59 -14.99 4.02 -7.81
N VAL A 60 -15.10 2.89 -8.51
CA VAL A 60 -14.59 2.68 -9.85
C VAL A 60 -15.68 2.05 -10.70
N PRO A 61 -16.26 2.81 -11.63
CA PRO A 61 -17.22 2.27 -12.58
C PRO A 61 -16.49 1.49 -13.68
N ILE A 62 -16.89 0.25 -13.90
CA ILE A 62 -16.28 -0.65 -14.90
C ILE A 62 -17.32 -1.39 -15.73
N SER A 63 -16.91 -1.96 -16.85
CA SER A 63 -17.63 -3.06 -17.51
C SER A 63 -16.69 -4.25 -17.71
N SER A 64 -16.88 -5.28 -16.92
CA SER A 64 -16.11 -6.53 -17.05
C SER A 64 -16.42 -7.27 -18.36
N ARG A 65 -17.64 -7.11 -18.91
CA ARG A 65 -18.02 -7.72 -20.20
C ARG A 65 -17.30 -7.09 -21.37
N MET A 66 -17.23 -5.76 -21.39
CA MET A 66 -16.62 -4.99 -22.47
C MET A 66 -15.16 -4.63 -22.18
N TRP A 67 -14.64 -5.05 -21.02
CA TRP A 67 -13.29 -4.73 -20.54
C TRP A 67 -13.02 -3.22 -20.48
N LEU A 68 -14.05 -2.43 -20.09
CA LEU A 68 -13.96 -0.98 -19.98
C LEU A 68 -13.51 -0.58 -18.57
N ASN A 69 -12.57 0.34 -18.49
CA ASN A 69 -12.06 0.97 -17.28
C ASN A 69 -11.47 0.02 -16.24
N VAL A 70 -11.03 -1.17 -16.67
CA VAL A 70 -10.41 -2.16 -15.79
C VAL A 70 -9.00 -1.73 -15.38
N ASP A 71 -8.31 -0.99 -16.25
CA ASP A 71 -6.96 -0.48 -15.96
C ASP A 71 -7.00 0.52 -14.78
N GLU A 72 -7.95 1.46 -14.77
CA GLU A 72 -8.15 2.38 -13.64
C GLU A 72 -8.48 1.62 -12.33
N LEU A 73 -9.23 0.52 -12.42
CA LEU A 73 -9.49 -0.32 -11.25
C LEU A 73 -8.19 -0.90 -10.69
N VAL A 74 -7.32 -1.42 -11.56
CA VAL A 74 -6.03 -2.00 -11.13
C VAL A 74 -5.14 -0.94 -10.50
N ASP A 75 -5.07 0.25 -11.11
CA ASP A 75 -4.29 1.37 -10.56
C ASP A 75 -4.80 1.79 -9.17
N LYS A 76 -6.12 1.97 -9.02
CA LYS A 76 -6.72 2.29 -7.71
C LYS A 76 -6.54 1.19 -6.67
N MET A 77 -6.57 -0.08 -7.09
CA MET A 77 -6.25 -1.20 -6.18
C MET A 77 -4.80 -1.14 -5.71
N TRP A 78 -3.88 -0.79 -6.62
CA TRP A 78 -2.48 -0.62 -6.29
C TRP A 78 -2.27 0.50 -5.26
N ASP A 79 -2.89 1.65 -5.49
CA ASP A 79 -2.82 2.81 -4.62
C ASP A 79 -3.43 2.54 -3.23
N GLU A 80 -4.61 1.92 -3.17
CA GLU A 80 -5.29 1.65 -1.89
C GLU A 80 -4.58 0.54 -1.06
N LEU A 81 -3.85 -0.36 -1.72
CA LEU A 81 -3.01 -1.36 -1.07
C LEU A 81 -1.66 -0.79 -0.63
N ASP A 82 -1.34 0.43 -1.09
CA ASP A 82 -0.08 1.14 -0.82
C ASP A 82 1.15 0.25 -1.09
N LEU A 83 1.21 -0.29 -2.31
CA LEU A 83 2.25 -1.23 -2.73
C LEU A 83 3.44 -0.51 -3.34
N VAL A 84 4.62 -1.08 -3.10
CA VAL A 84 5.91 -0.61 -3.59
C VAL A 84 6.57 -1.72 -4.39
N ARG A 85 7.10 -1.41 -5.56
CA ARG A 85 7.86 -2.35 -6.41
C ARG A 85 9.35 -2.14 -6.24
N VAL A 86 10.06 -3.18 -5.90
CA VAL A 86 11.51 -3.16 -5.77
C VAL A 86 12.11 -4.19 -6.72
N TYR A 87 13.08 -3.78 -7.50
CA TYR A 87 13.74 -4.63 -8.49
C TYR A 87 15.09 -5.12 -7.99
N THR A 88 15.46 -6.34 -8.33
CA THR A 88 16.78 -6.88 -8.03
C THR A 88 17.78 -6.57 -9.13
N LYS A 89 19.01 -6.25 -8.73
CA LYS A 89 20.11 -6.02 -9.66
C LYS A 89 21.28 -6.96 -9.39
N PRO A 90 21.50 -7.98 -10.21
CA PRO A 90 22.67 -8.83 -10.11
C PRO A 90 23.97 -8.07 -10.37
N ARG A 91 25.10 -8.56 -9.83
CA ARG A 91 26.40 -7.93 -10.04
C ARG A 91 26.77 -7.92 -11.52
N LYS A 92 27.17 -6.73 -12.02
CA LYS A 92 27.58 -6.48 -13.42
C LYS A 92 26.48 -6.73 -14.48
N CYS A 93 25.21 -6.91 -14.06
CA CYS A 93 24.08 -7.02 -14.95
C CYS A 93 23.15 -5.80 -14.80
N PRO A 94 22.31 -5.51 -15.80
CA PRO A 94 21.23 -4.53 -15.64
C PRO A 94 20.22 -5.02 -14.59
N PRO A 95 19.36 -4.12 -14.07
CA PRO A 95 18.26 -4.50 -13.20
C PRO A 95 17.30 -5.49 -13.89
N ASP A 96 16.77 -6.42 -13.12
CA ASP A 96 15.73 -7.32 -13.61
C ASP A 96 14.34 -6.70 -13.38
N TYR A 97 13.77 -6.14 -14.44
CA TYR A 97 12.43 -5.54 -14.42
C TYR A 97 11.30 -6.56 -14.64
N THR A 98 11.62 -7.83 -14.89
CA THR A 98 10.60 -8.85 -15.19
C THR A 98 9.96 -9.44 -13.95
N SER A 99 10.66 -9.39 -12.81
CA SER A 99 10.24 -10.02 -11.56
C SER A 99 10.42 -9.08 -10.36
N PRO A 100 9.56 -8.03 -10.23
CA PRO A 100 9.62 -7.14 -9.08
C PRO A 100 9.21 -7.86 -7.79
N VAL A 101 9.85 -7.51 -6.70
CA VAL A 101 9.39 -7.85 -5.36
C VAL A 101 8.43 -6.77 -4.90
N VAL A 102 7.20 -7.17 -4.54
CA VAL A 102 6.15 -6.24 -4.12
C VAL A 102 6.06 -6.22 -2.60
N LEU A 103 6.19 -5.04 -2.03
CA LEU A 103 6.10 -4.79 -0.59
C LEU A 103 4.98 -3.78 -0.30
N ARG A 104 4.59 -3.65 0.96
CA ARG A 104 3.69 -2.57 1.41
C ARG A 104 4.51 -1.41 1.94
N ARG A 105 4.15 -0.18 1.61
CA ARG A 105 4.89 1.04 2.02
C ARG A 105 5.14 1.12 3.53
N GLY A 106 4.22 0.68 4.36
CA GLY A 106 4.42 0.61 5.82
C GLY A 106 5.38 -0.50 6.30
N LYS A 107 5.81 -1.41 5.39
CA LYS A 107 6.75 -2.51 5.62
C LYS A 107 7.60 -2.70 4.37
N CYS A 108 8.45 -1.75 4.06
CA CYS A 108 9.29 -1.73 2.87
C CYS A 108 10.75 -1.41 3.20
N THR A 109 11.24 -1.94 4.31
CA THR A 109 12.65 -1.87 4.67
C THR A 109 13.46 -2.91 3.88
N VAL A 110 14.78 -2.72 3.81
CA VAL A 110 15.69 -3.73 3.21
C VAL A 110 15.60 -5.07 3.95
N GLU A 111 15.29 -5.06 5.24
CA GLU A 111 15.00 -6.28 6.01
C GLU A 111 13.76 -6.99 5.48
N ASP A 112 12.64 -6.26 5.29
CA ASP A 112 11.40 -6.81 4.75
C ASP A 112 11.60 -7.36 3.34
N PHE A 113 12.39 -6.66 2.52
CA PHE A 113 12.77 -7.12 1.18
C PHE A 113 13.56 -8.44 1.21
N CYS A 114 14.57 -8.55 2.06
CA CYS A 114 15.33 -9.78 2.22
C CYS A 114 14.44 -10.95 2.68
N ASN A 115 13.54 -10.70 3.64
CA ASN A 115 12.61 -11.68 4.16
C ASN A 115 11.56 -12.12 3.13
N ALA A 116 11.16 -11.22 2.21
CA ALA A 116 10.24 -11.54 1.12
C ALA A 116 10.86 -12.48 0.07
N ILE A 117 12.18 -12.35 -0.18
CA ILE A 117 12.89 -13.25 -1.09
C ILE A 117 13.18 -14.59 -0.40
N HIS A 118 13.87 -14.55 0.72
CA HIS A 118 14.21 -15.74 1.49
C HIS A 118 14.68 -15.40 2.90
N ARG A 119 14.07 -16.01 3.92
CA ARG A 119 14.34 -15.72 5.34
C ARG A 119 15.80 -15.90 5.79
N GLU A 120 16.57 -16.74 5.10
CA GLU A 120 17.96 -16.96 5.47
C GLU A 120 18.92 -15.90 4.92
N ILE A 121 18.50 -15.13 3.90
CA ILE A 121 19.33 -14.05 3.35
C ILE A 121 19.61 -13.00 4.42
N PHE A 122 18.61 -12.64 5.20
CA PHE A 122 18.77 -11.63 6.26
C PHE A 122 19.75 -12.08 7.35
N LYS A 123 19.82 -13.37 7.69
CA LYS A 123 20.78 -13.88 8.69
C LYS A 123 22.25 -13.71 8.29
N GLN A 124 22.54 -13.66 7.00
CA GLN A 124 23.87 -13.46 6.44
C GLN A 124 24.06 -12.09 5.83
N PHE A 125 23.07 -11.21 6.03
CA PHE A 125 23.05 -9.85 5.49
C PHE A 125 24.19 -9.01 6.11
N LYS A 126 24.89 -8.26 5.26
CA LYS A 126 25.93 -7.31 5.68
C LYS A 126 25.60 -5.88 5.27
N CYS A 127 25.24 -5.69 4.02
CA CYS A 127 24.81 -4.42 3.47
C CYS A 127 24.11 -4.64 2.13
N ALA A 128 23.15 -3.80 1.81
CA ALA A 128 22.60 -3.64 0.48
C ALA A 128 23.18 -2.41 -0.21
N VAL A 129 23.06 -2.33 -1.51
CA VAL A 129 23.29 -1.11 -2.28
C VAL A 129 21.98 -0.81 -3.00
N VAL A 130 21.37 0.30 -2.66
CA VAL A 130 20.07 0.73 -3.18
C VAL A 130 20.28 1.85 -4.20
N TRP A 131 19.50 1.84 -5.27
CA TRP A 131 19.43 2.88 -6.29
C TRP A 131 17.96 3.24 -6.50
N GLY A 132 17.65 4.50 -6.46
CA GLY A 132 16.31 5.01 -6.70
C GLY A 132 16.13 6.39 -6.11
N THR A 133 14.89 6.75 -5.85
CA THR A 133 14.50 8.06 -5.33
C THR A 133 14.92 8.28 -3.88
N SER A 134 15.00 7.21 -3.07
CA SER A 134 15.48 7.28 -1.68
C SER A 134 17.00 7.44 -1.59
N ALA A 135 17.75 6.97 -2.60
CA ALA A 135 19.20 7.01 -2.58
C ALA A 135 19.76 8.43 -2.72
N THR A 136 20.56 8.86 -1.75
CA THR A 136 21.21 10.19 -1.74
C THR A 136 22.31 10.31 -2.80
N HIS A 137 22.91 9.18 -3.21
CA HIS A 137 24.03 9.16 -4.15
C HIS A 137 23.70 8.48 -5.49
N PRO A 138 24.08 9.05 -6.64
CA PRO A 138 23.77 8.46 -7.96
C PRO A 138 24.41 7.09 -8.22
N ARG A 139 25.34 6.66 -7.36
CA ARG A 139 25.99 5.34 -7.43
C ARG A 139 25.37 4.30 -6.50
N GLY A 140 24.26 4.67 -5.82
CA GLY A 140 23.60 3.88 -4.79
C GLY A 140 24.23 4.05 -3.41
N ASP A 141 23.41 4.01 -2.41
CA ASP A 141 23.80 4.07 -1.00
C ASP A 141 23.97 2.66 -0.42
N ARG A 142 24.83 2.56 0.59
CA ARG A 142 25.00 1.32 1.35
C ARG A 142 24.18 1.41 2.61
N ASP A 143 23.27 0.48 2.75
CA ASP A 143 22.37 0.42 3.88
C ASP A 143 22.62 -0.81 4.76
N GLY A 144 22.42 -0.63 6.06
CA GLY A 144 22.50 -1.66 7.09
C GLY A 144 21.20 -2.42 7.35
N GLY A 145 20.15 -2.20 6.55
CA GLY A 145 18.88 -2.93 6.64
C GLY A 145 17.69 -2.13 7.17
N GLU A 146 17.89 -0.90 7.61
CA GLU A 146 16.85 -0.05 8.21
C GLU A 146 16.25 1.00 7.23
N GLU A 147 16.87 1.18 6.05
CA GLU A 147 16.39 2.14 5.06
C GLU A 147 15.03 1.74 4.50
N VAL A 148 14.15 2.70 4.34
CA VAL A 148 12.83 2.53 3.75
C VAL A 148 12.95 2.67 2.24
N LEU A 149 12.52 1.65 1.51
CA LEU A 149 12.53 1.62 0.06
C LEU A 149 11.30 2.34 -0.50
N GLU A 150 11.49 3.06 -1.59
CA GLU A 150 10.42 3.72 -2.34
C GLU A 150 10.04 2.91 -3.60
N ASP A 151 8.95 3.31 -4.27
CA ASP A 151 8.46 2.61 -5.46
C ASP A 151 9.48 2.70 -6.61
N GLU A 152 9.61 1.61 -7.35
CA GLU A 152 10.54 1.45 -8.48
C GLU A 152 12.04 1.49 -8.11
N GLU A 153 12.39 1.24 -6.86
CA GLU A 153 13.78 1.15 -6.44
C GLU A 153 14.46 -0.17 -6.83
N CYS A 154 15.78 -0.11 -6.94
CA CYS A 154 16.60 -1.23 -7.33
C CYS A 154 17.59 -1.59 -6.20
N GLY A 155 17.41 -2.76 -5.59
CA GLY A 155 18.27 -3.30 -4.54
C GLY A 155 19.33 -4.30 -5.09
N ARG A 156 20.44 -4.45 -4.36
CA ARG A 156 21.55 -5.37 -4.67
C ARG A 156 22.08 -6.09 -3.45
#